data_5e77a9571b849000aa97dd588f7a3d94
#
_entry.id   5e77a9571b849000aa97dd588f7a3d94
#
_cell.length_a   1.000
_cell.length_b   1.000
_cell.length_c   1.000
_cell.angle_alpha   90.00
_cell.angle_beta   90.00
_cell.angle_gamma   90.00
#
_symmetry.space_group_name_H-M   'P 1'
#
loop_
_entity.id
_entity.type
_entity.pdbx_description
1 polymer ?
#
loop_
_entity_poly.entity_id
_entity_poly.type
_entity_poly.pdbx_seq_one_letter_code
_entity_poly.pdbx_strand_id
1 'polypeptide(L)'
;MSELETFLIQNWENTELSKEYDIFVDDEVTGQQFQTDTGRIDILAISKDKKTLLVIELKRGRANDKVVGQLQRYMGFIKDEFLENGQKVKGLIIALEDDLGLRRALSVTSDIEFLRYKVKFELLNTHIN
;
A
#
# COMPACT_ATOMS: atom_id res chain seq x y z
N MET A 1 8.06 0.54 -12.30
CA MET A 1 7.75 1.14 -10.99
C MET A 1 7.22 2.55 -11.20
N SER A 2 6.12 2.92 -10.56
CA SER A 2 5.54 4.25 -10.72
C SER A 2 6.29 5.30 -9.90
N GLU A 3 6.13 6.56 -10.28
CA GLU A 3 6.71 7.67 -9.51
C GLU A 3 6.14 7.73 -8.10
N LEU A 4 4.84 7.45 -7.93
CA LEU A 4 4.19 7.43 -6.62
C LEU A 4 4.80 6.36 -5.73
N GLU A 5 5.04 5.17 -6.27
CA GLU A 5 5.66 4.08 -5.53
C GLU A 5 7.08 4.45 -5.10
N THR A 6 7.89 4.98 -6.02
CA THR A 6 9.24 5.42 -5.72
C THR A 6 9.25 6.49 -4.64
N PHE A 7 8.35 7.47 -4.77
CA PHE A 7 8.23 8.56 -3.79
C PHE A 7 7.87 8.03 -2.40
N LEU A 8 6.91 7.12 -2.33
CA LEU A 8 6.48 6.55 -1.05
C LEU A 8 7.62 5.76 -0.40
N ILE A 9 8.32 4.93 -1.18
CA ILE A 9 9.44 4.14 -0.68
C ILE A 9 10.54 5.04 -0.13
N GLN A 10 10.91 6.08 -0.87
CA GLN A 10 11.97 7.01 -0.47
C GLN A 10 11.60 7.82 0.77
N ASN A 11 10.30 8.04 0.99
CA ASN A 11 9.80 8.84 2.11
C ASN A 11 9.11 8.00 3.18
N TRP A 12 9.29 6.68 3.15
CA TRP A 12 8.60 5.76 4.06
C TRP A 12 8.74 6.18 5.52
N GLU A 13 9.95 6.52 5.96
CA GLU A 13 10.21 6.89 7.35
C GLU A 13 9.51 8.18 7.78
N ASN A 14 9.09 9.00 6.83
CA ASN A 14 8.36 10.24 7.10
C ASN A 14 6.83 10.04 7.13
N THR A 15 6.36 8.83 6.89
CA THR A 15 4.93 8.53 6.89
C THR A 15 4.49 7.96 8.23
N GLU A 16 3.18 8.08 8.52
CA GLU A 16 2.61 7.43 9.70
C GLU A 16 2.70 5.91 9.61
N LEU A 17 2.73 5.36 8.39
CA LEU A 17 2.85 3.92 8.20
C LEU A 17 4.14 3.36 8.80
N SER A 18 5.23 4.11 8.74
CA SER A 18 6.53 3.66 9.24
C SER A 18 6.55 3.45 10.76
N LYS A 19 5.59 4.02 11.48
CA LYS A 19 5.48 3.83 12.92
C LYS A 19 5.01 2.44 13.28
N GLU A 20 4.22 1.83 12.41
CA GLU A 20 3.62 0.51 12.64
C GLU A 20 4.18 -0.57 11.75
N TYR A 21 4.68 -0.21 10.58
CA TYR A 21 5.11 -1.16 9.54
C TYR A 21 6.47 -0.82 8.99
N ASP A 22 7.22 -1.85 8.63
CA ASP A 22 8.41 -1.76 7.80
C ASP A 22 8.10 -2.34 6.43
N ILE A 23 8.82 -1.89 5.40
CA ILE A 23 8.77 -2.56 4.10
C ILE A 23 9.34 -3.94 4.28
N PHE A 24 8.64 -4.96 3.76
CA PHE A 24 9.07 -6.35 3.93
C PHE A 24 10.40 -6.59 3.24
N VAL A 25 11.33 -7.23 3.94
CA VAL A 25 12.62 -7.67 3.40
C VAL A 25 12.93 -9.03 4.00
N ASP A 26 13.26 -10.01 3.15
CA ASP A 26 13.70 -11.33 3.58
C ASP A 26 14.69 -11.86 2.55
N ASP A 27 15.95 -11.96 2.94
CA ASP A 27 17.05 -12.37 2.08
C ASP A 27 17.06 -11.59 0.76
N GLU A 28 16.75 -12.23 -0.36
CA GLU A 28 16.74 -11.60 -1.67
C GLU A 28 15.37 -11.04 -2.07
N VAL A 29 14.34 -11.23 -1.21
CA VAL A 29 12.98 -10.80 -1.49
C VAL A 29 12.72 -9.47 -0.79
N THR A 30 12.25 -8.50 -1.56
CA THR A 30 11.82 -7.21 -0.99
C THR A 30 10.32 -7.04 -1.20
N GLY A 31 9.67 -6.26 -0.33
CA GLY A 31 8.26 -5.95 -0.44
C GLY A 31 7.91 -5.02 -1.59
N GLN A 32 8.92 -4.43 -2.24
CA GLN A 32 8.72 -3.55 -3.36
C GLN A 32 8.50 -4.37 -4.63
N GLN A 33 7.38 -4.20 -5.33
CA GLN A 33 7.04 -4.96 -6.53
C GLN A 33 7.02 -6.48 -6.27
N PHE A 34 6.41 -6.88 -5.16
CA PHE A 34 6.39 -8.28 -4.74
C PHE A 34 5.56 -9.13 -5.72
N GLN A 35 6.16 -10.19 -6.26
CA GLN A 35 5.53 -11.02 -7.29
C GLN A 35 4.54 -12.02 -6.71
N THR A 36 3.33 -12.08 -7.29
CA THR A 36 2.34 -13.11 -7.01
C THR A 36 2.05 -13.90 -8.29
N ASP A 37 1.18 -14.90 -8.21
CA ASP A 37 0.76 -15.69 -9.35
C ASP A 37 -0.16 -14.93 -10.33
N THR A 38 -0.77 -13.83 -9.91
CA THR A 38 -1.69 -13.05 -10.73
C THR A 38 -1.25 -11.61 -10.98
N GLY A 39 -0.04 -11.25 -10.59
CA GLY A 39 0.48 -9.92 -10.78
C GLY A 39 1.42 -9.52 -9.67
N ARG A 40 1.78 -8.25 -9.62
CA ARG A 40 2.71 -7.73 -8.62
C ARG A 40 2.00 -6.84 -7.61
N ILE A 41 2.27 -7.10 -6.34
CA ILE A 41 1.89 -6.22 -5.25
C ILE A 41 2.82 -5.01 -5.31
N ASP A 42 2.26 -3.80 -5.25
CA ASP A 42 3.08 -2.60 -5.30
C ASP A 42 4.05 -2.55 -4.12
N ILE A 43 3.53 -2.70 -2.91
CA ILE A 43 4.36 -2.73 -1.70
C ILE A 43 3.77 -3.76 -0.75
N LEU A 44 4.63 -4.64 -0.24
CA LEU A 44 4.31 -5.53 0.87
C LEU A 44 5.05 -5.02 2.11
N ALA A 45 4.33 -4.77 3.17
CA ALA A 45 4.88 -4.30 4.43
C ALA A 45 4.60 -5.33 5.54
N ILE A 46 5.36 -5.24 6.60
CA ILE A 46 5.20 -6.13 7.76
C ILE A 46 5.18 -5.29 9.02
N SER A 47 4.29 -5.61 9.95
CA SER A 47 4.20 -4.90 11.22
C SER A 47 5.46 -5.06 12.05
N LYS A 48 5.71 -4.11 12.95
CA LYS A 48 6.90 -4.14 13.82
C LYS A 48 6.96 -5.42 14.65
N ASP A 49 5.82 -5.96 15.07
CA ASP A 49 5.74 -7.21 15.81
C ASP A 49 5.79 -8.47 14.94
N LYS A 50 5.87 -8.30 13.61
CA LYS A 50 5.94 -9.37 12.63
C LYS A 50 4.66 -10.22 12.53
N LYS A 51 3.55 -9.76 13.05
CA LYS A 51 2.29 -10.53 13.08
C LYS A 51 1.31 -10.16 11.98
N THR A 52 1.51 -9.05 11.28
CA THR A 52 0.61 -8.60 10.23
C THR A 52 1.40 -8.27 8.97
N LEU A 53 0.99 -8.87 7.85
CA LEU A 53 1.46 -8.47 6.53
C LEU A 53 0.45 -7.52 5.92
N LEU A 54 0.93 -6.40 5.38
CA LEU A 54 0.11 -5.35 4.80
C LEU A 54 0.36 -5.28 3.31
N VAL A 55 -0.67 -5.54 2.52
CA VAL A 55 -0.62 -5.45 1.06
C VAL A 55 -1.07 -4.04 0.67
N ILE A 56 -0.19 -3.28 0.05
CA ILE A 56 -0.45 -1.89 -0.33
C ILE A 56 -0.60 -1.79 -1.84
N GLU A 57 -1.72 -1.24 -2.28
CA GLU A 57 -2.00 -0.94 -3.68
C GLU A 57 -2.05 0.57 -3.89
N LEU A 58 -1.28 1.05 -4.86
CA LEU A 58 -1.15 2.48 -5.14
C LEU A 58 -1.86 2.84 -6.44
N LYS A 59 -2.64 3.91 -6.41
CA LYS A 59 -3.30 4.47 -7.59
C LYS A 59 -2.97 5.95 -7.70
N ARG A 60 -2.45 6.38 -8.84
CA ARG A 60 -2.02 7.77 -9.02
C ARG A 60 -3.17 8.76 -9.11
N GLY A 61 -4.33 8.31 -9.50
CA GLY A 61 -5.51 9.17 -9.65
C GLY A 61 -6.62 8.73 -8.73
N ARG A 62 -7.83 8.67 -9.30
CA ARG A 62 -9.00 8.20 -8.57
C ARG A 62 -9.02 6.68 -8.53
N ALA A 63 -9.28 6.14 -7.36
CA ALA A 63 -9.51 4.70 -7.19
C ALA A 63 -11.01 4.41 -7.26
N ASN A 64 -11.37 3.31 -7.92
CA ASN A 64 -12.76 2.82 -7.98
C ASN A 64 -12.84 1.45 -7.31
N ASP A 65 -14.03 0.86 -7.29
CA ASP A 65 -14.28 -0.40 -6.59
C ASP A 65 -13.52 -1.60 -7.17
N LYS A 66 -13.02 -1.51 -8.39
CA LYS A 66 -12.24 -2.61 -8.98
C LYS A 66 -10.95 -2.87 -8.20
N VAL A 67 -10.38 -1.86 -7.57
CA VAL A 67 -9.15 -2.01 -6.80
C VAL A 67 -9.37 -2.92 -5.59
N VAL A 68 -10.58 -2.96 -5.04
CA VAL A 68 -10.88 -3.81 -3.88
C VAL A 68 -10.71 -5.28 -4.24
N GLY A 69 -11.28 -5.72 -5.37
CA GLY A 69 -11.12 -7.09 -5.85
C GLY A 69 -9.68 -7.46 -6.17
N GLN A 70 -8.95 -6.54 -6.80
CA GLN A 70 -7.53 -6.74 -7.09
C GLN A 70 -6.74 -6.93 -5.79
N LEU A 71 -6.96 -6.07 -4.82
CA LEU A 71 -6.29 -6.13 -3.53
C LEU A 71 -6.65 -7.41 -2.79
N GLN A 72 -7.92 -7.83 -2.83
CA GLN A 72 -8.35 -9.07 -2.20
C GLN A 72 -7.66 -10.29 -2.79
N ARG A 73 -7.44 -10.32 -4.12
CA ARG A 73 -6.69 -11.42 -4.74
C ARG A 73 -5.26 -11.48 -4.24
N TYR A 74 -4.60 -10.33 -4.11
CA TYR A 74 -3.24 -10.28 -3.58
C TYR A 74 -3.20 -10.69 -2.10
N MET A 75 -4.17 -10.23 -1.31
CA MET A 75 -4.27 -10.62 0.09
C MET A 75 -4.50 -12.14 0.22
N GLY A 76 -5.33 -12.70 -0.65
CA GLY A 76 -5.58 -14.15 -0.70
C GLY A 76 -4.32 -14.94 -1.04
N PHE A 77 -3.52 -14.45 -1.98
CA PHE A 77 -2.23 -15.07 -2.31
C PHE A 77 -1.30 -15.08 -1.08
N ILE A 78 -1.18 -13.94 -0.41
CA ILE A 78 -0.34 -13.85 0.80
C ILE A 78 -0.84 -14.80 1.87
N LYS A 79 -2.16 -14.87 2.07
CA LYS A 79 -2.76 -15.77 3.05
C LYS A 79 -2.45 -17.23 2.76
N ASP A 80 -2.61 -17.64 1.50
CA ASP A 80 -2.48 -19.05 1.12
C ASP A 80 -1.03 -19.51 1.00
N GLU A 81 -0.15 -18.64 0.52
CA GLU A 81 1.19 -19.05 0.11
C GLU A 81 2.32 -18.51 0.99
N PHE A 82 2.04 -17.50 1.80
CA PHE A 82 3.12 -16.75 2.42
C PHE A 82 3.01 -16.58 3.93
N LEU A 83 1.80 -16.57 4.51
CA LEU A 83 1.64 -16.35 5.94
C LEU A 83 2.22 -17.50 6.76
N GLU A 84 2.92 -17.14 7.81
CA GLU A 84 3.37 -18.08 8.82
C GLU A 84 2.33 -18.18 9.94
N ASN A 85 2.49 -19.19 10.80
CA ASN A 85 1.56 -19.42 11.89
C ASN A 85 1.47 -18.19 12.81
N GLY A 86 0.24 -17.78 13.10
CA GLY A 86 -0.02 -16.63 13.96
C GLY A 86 -0.03 -15.29 13.25
N GLN A 87 0.27 -15.27 11.95
CA GLN A 87 0.21 -14.04 11.16
C GLN A 87 -1.15 -13.85 10.51
N LYS A 88 -1.44 -12.59 10.19
CA LYS A 88 -2.64 -12.22 9.42
C LYS A 88 -2.26 -11.25 8.31
N VAL A 89 -3.16 -11.08 7.36
CA VAL A 89 -2.99 -10.16 6.23
C VAL A 89 -4.04 -9.07 6.29
N LYS A 90 -3.61 -7.84 5.98
CA LYS A 90 -4.48 -6.68 5.81
C LYS A 90 -4.15 -6.01 4.49
N GLY A 91 -5.05 -5.17 4.02
CA GLY A 91 -4.88 -4.42 2.81
C GLY A 91 -4.97 -2.92 3.04
N LEU A 92 -4.30 -2.16 2.17
CA LEU A 92 -4.33 -0.71 2.18
C LEU A 92 -4.33 -0.21 0.74
N ILE A 93 -5.28 0.65 0.42
CA ILE A 93 -5.35 1.35 -0.85
C ILE A 93 -4.91 2.78 -0.61
N ILE A 94 -3.96 3.27 -1.40
CA ILE A 94 -3.53 4.66 -1.36
C ILE A 94 -3.80 5.26 -2.73
N ALA A 95 -4.60 6.33 -2.78
CA ALA A 95 -4.95 7.00 -4.03
C ALA A 95 -5.11 8.50 -3.80
N LEU A 96 -5.12 9.26 -4.90
CA LEU A 96 -5.35 10.70 -4.84
C LEU A 96 -6.81 10.99 -4.45
N GLU A 97 -7.74 10.26 -5.05
CA GLU A 97 -9.18 10.45 -4.83
C GLU A 97 -9.89 9.10 -4.80
N ASP A 98 -11.04 9.08 -4.14
CA ASP A 98 -11.96 7.95 -4.14
C ASP A 98 -13.21 8.29 -4.95
N ASP A 99 -14.10 7.31 -5.11
CA ASP A 99 -15.43 7.53 -5.63
C ASP A 99 -16.47 6.86 -4.74
N LEU A 100 -17.75 7.09 -5.07
CA LEU A 100 -18.84 6.53 -4.26
C LEU A 100 -18.86 4.99 -4.28
N GLY A 101 -18.54 4.39 -5.43
CA GLY A 101 -18.49 2.92 -5.53
C GLY A 101 -17.44 2.33 -4.62
N LEU A 102 -16.26 2.95 -4.58
CA LEU A 102 -15.18 2.52 -3.67
C LEU A 102 -15.61 2.64 -2.21
N ARG A 103 -16.20 3.77 -1.84
CA ARG A 103 -16.66 3.98 -0.45
C ARG A 103 -17.67 2.93 -0.03
N ARG A 104 -18.62 2.62 -0.91
CA ARG A 104 -19.64 1.60 -0.64
C ARG A 104 -19.04 0.21 -0.51
N ALA A 105 -18.13 -0.15 -1.40
CA ALA A 105 -17.44 -1.42 -1.34
C ALA A 105 -16.65 -1.57 -0.04
N LEU A 106 -15.92 -0.53 0.36
CA LEU A 106 -15.13 -0.56 1.59
C LEU A 106 -15.99 -0.60 2.84
N SER A 107 -17.20 -0.03 2.79
CA SER A 107 -18.10 -0.01 3.96
C SER A 107 -18.55 -1.42 4.39
N VAL A 108 -18.48 -2.39 3.49
CA VAL A 108 -18.87 -3.79 3.73
C VAL A 108 -17.69 -4.75 3.64
N THR A 109 -16.47 -4.23 3.56
CA THR A 109 -15.25 -5.02 3.45
C THR A 109 -14.43 -4.86 4.73
N SER A 110 -14.00 -5.97 5.32
CA SER A 110 -13.11 -5.94 6.47
C SER A 110 -11.64 -6.01 6.05
N ASP A 111 -10.76 -5.53 6.92
CA ASP A 111 -9.30 -5.65 6.79
C ASP A 111 -8.69 -4.89 5.60
N ILE A 112 -9.43 -3.97 5.00
CA ILE A 112 -8.90 -3.07 3.96
C ILE A 112 -9.19 -1.64 4.38
N GLU A 113 -8.14 -0.84 4.44
CA GLU A 113 -8.22 0.59 4.71
C GLU A 113 -7.91 1.39 3.46
N PHE A 114 -8.29 2.65 3.48
CA PHE A 114 -8.06 3.58 2.38
C PHE A 114 -7.45 4.86 2.93
N LEU A 115 -6.34 5.27 2.31
CA LEU A 115 -5.71 6.56 2.59
C LEU A 115 -5.63 7.36 1.30
N ARG A 116 -5.91 8.64 1.38
CA ARG A 116 -5.68 9.56 0.29
C ARG A 116 -4.32 10.21 0.47
N TYR A 117 -3.57 10.30 -0.63
CA TYR A 117 -2.39 11.14 -0.63
C TYR A 117 -2.72 12.52 -1.18
N LYS A 118 -1.89 13.49 -0.87
CA LYS A 118 -2.07 14.87 -1.26
C LYS A 118 -0.79 15.37 -1.90
N VAL A 119 -0.93 16.07 -3.02
CA VAL A 119 0.20 16.71 -3.69
C VAL A 119 0.15 18.19 -3.37
N LYS A 120 1.27 18.72 -2.89
CA LYS A 120 1.40 20.14 -2.59
C LYS A 120 2.40 20.75 -3.56
N PHE A 121 1.97 21.80 -4.25
CA PHE A 121 2.82 22.59 -5.13
C PHE A 121 3.11 23.92 -4.44
N GLU A 122 4.38 24.29 -4.39
CA GLU A 122 4.80 25.45 -3.62
C GLU A 122 5.86 26.21 -4.40
N LEU A 123 5.64 27.50 -4.59
CA LEU A 123 6.62 28.39 -5.20
C LEU A 123 7.34 29.13 -4.07
N LEU A 124 8.67 29.02 -4.08
CA LEU A 124 9.50 29.65 -3.06
C LEU A 124 10.17 30.89 -3.64
N ASN A 125 9.99 32.04 -2.98
CA ASN A 125 10.69 33.25 -3.36
C ASN A 125 12.11 33.18 -2.82
N THR A 126 13.06 32.94 -3.74
CA THR A 126 14.47 32.83 -3.40
C THR A 126 15.17 34.15 -3.72
N HIS A 127 15.81 34.72 -2.71
CA HIS A 127 16.56 35.95 -2.87
C HIS A 127 17.94 35.65 -3.46
N ILE A 128 18.21 36.18 -4.65
CA ILE A 128 19.49 35.97 -5.33
C ILE A 128 20.20 37.31 -5.48
N ASN A 129 21.44 37.38 -5.02
CA ASN A 129 22.30 38.56 -5.17
C ASN A 129 23.25 38.42 -6.34
#